data_324cd526232699ce3e87e63d22793d9f
#
_entry.id   324cd526232699ce3e87e63d22793d9f
#
_cell.length_a   1.000
_cell.length_b   1.000
_cell.length_c   1.000
_cell.angle_alpha   90.00
_cell.angle_beta   90.00
_cell.angle_gamma   90.00
#
_symmetry.space_group_name_H-M   'P 1'
#
loop_
_entity.id
_entity.type
_entity.pdbx_description
1 polymer ?
#
loop_
_entity_poly.entity_id
_entity_poly.type
_entity_poly.pdbx_seq_one_letter_code
_entity_poly.pdbx_strand_id
1 'polypeptide(L)'
;FKTYICEYMDELSPAAKLMGAVNTVEIRDGKCIGHNTDGAGFVENIKNVGFDPKGKIATVIGAGGAGSAVFTQLALEQVEEIYVYNIKDSFWDSTEKRVAQLAEHTGVKVSLHDLNNRDELKESIFVSDLLVNATKVGSGELEGQSSIDEEMLHECLVVADTVYKPLETKLIKMAKDYGLVTAGGVGMLLQQAALAEKIWFGTDMPVAYIEKNFF
;
A
#
# COMPACT_ATOMS: atom_id res chain seq x y z
N PHE A 1 7.24 -15.82 -4.69
CA PHE A 1 7.98 -15.52 -5.94
C PHE A 1 8.59 -14.13 -5.94
N LYS A 2 7.87 -13.05 -5.54
CA LYS A 2 8.35 -11.65 -5.63
C LYS A 2 9.67 -11.38 -4.89
N THR A 3 9.94 -12.04 -3.78
CA THR A 3 11.18 -11.91 -3.00
C THR A 3 12.29 -12.77 -3.56
N TYR A 4 11.98 -14.01 -3.96
CA TYR A 4 12.95 -14.96 -4.48
C TYR A 4 13.58 -14.50 -5.81
N ILE A 5 12.80 -13.85 -6.68
CA ILE A 5 13.28 -13.42 -7.99
C ILE A 5 14.35 -12.31 -7.90
N CYS A 6 14.44 -11.60 -6.77
CA CYS A 6 15.44 -10.54 -6.58
C CYS A 6 16.88 -11.05 -6.76
N GLU A 7 17.15 -12.31 -6.38
CA GLU A 7 18.47 -12.93 -6.48
C GLU A 7 18.92 -13.19 -7.94
N TYR A 8 17.98 -13.16 -8.88
CA TYR A 8 18.21 -13.41 -10.31
C TYR A 8 18.24 -12.12 -11.13
N MET A 9 18.12 -10.97 -10.50
CA MET A 9 18.17 -9.68 -11.19
C MET A 9 19.60 -9.16 -11.21
N ASP A 10 20.04 -8.65 -12.38
CA ASP A 10 21.32 -7.98 -12.51
C ASP A 10 21.32 -6.63 -11.77
N GLU A 11 20.17 -5.97 -11.78
CA GLU A 11 19.96 -4.69 -11.12
C GLU A 11 18.55 -4.63 -10.46
N LEU A 12 18.42 -3.88 -9.37
CA LEU A 12 17.14 -3.60 -8.74
C LEU A 12 16.89 -2.09 -8.70
N SER A 13 15.68 -1.67 -9.05
CA SER A 13 15.25 -0.29 -8.81
C SER A 13 15.31 0.06 -7.32
N PRO A 14 15.45 1.35 -6.93
CA PRO A 14 15.53 1.73 -5.53
C PRO A 14 14.35 1.21 -4.70
N ALA A 15 13.13 1.30 -5.23
CA ALA A 15 11.94 0.78 -4.57
C ALA A 15 11.99 -0.74 -4.40
N ALA A 16 12.33 -1.50 -5.47
CA ALA A 16 12.43 -2.96 -5.41
C ALA A 16 13.50 -3.42 -4.41
N LYS A 17 14.61 -2.69 -4.32
CA LYS A 17 15.70 -2.96 -3.36
C LYS A 17 15.26 -2.77 -1.93
N LEU A 18 14.58 -1.67 -1.62
CA LEU A 18 14.07 -1.38 -0.27
C LEU A 18 12.95 -2.34 0.15
N MET A 19 12.06 -2.67 -0.78
CA MET A 19 10.98 -3.63 -0.55
C MET A 19 11.48 -5.08 -0.46
N GLY A 20 12.65 -5.40 -1.03
CA GLY A 20 13.13 -6.77 -1.20
C GLY A 20 12.17 -7.62 -2.05
N ALA A 21 11.49 -7.01 -3.01
CA ALA A 21 10.48 -7.67 -3.82
C ALA A 21 10.37 -7.06 -5.22
N VAL A 22 10.24 -7.92 -6.23
CA VAL A 22 10.07 -7.56 -7.65
C VAL A 22 8.73 -8.08 -8.15
N ASN A 23 7.95 -7.25 -8.82
CA ASN A 23 6.74 -7.64 -9.54
C ASN A 23 6.83 -7.42 -11.06
N THR A 24 7.84 -6.66 -11.51
CA THR A 24 8.04 -6.28 -12.91
C THR A 24 9.50 -6.46 -13.26
N VAL A 25 9.81 -7.20 -14.33
CA VAL A 25 11.17 -7.39 -14.84
C VAL A 25 11.29 -6.71 -16.20
N GLU A 26 12.25 -5.82 -16.32
CA GLU A 26 12.66 -5.20 -17.57
C GLU A 26 13.90 -5.89 -18.10
N ILE A 27 13.92 -6.18 -19.39
CA ILE A 27 15.14 -6.65 -20.07
C ILE A 27 15.67 -5.51 -20.91
N ARG A 28 16.81 -4.96 -20.52
CA ARG A 28 17.47 -3.85 -21.21
C ARG A 28 18.95 -4.18 -21.41
N ASP A 29 19.41 -4.12 -22.67
CA ASP A 29 20.81 -4.39 -23.05
C ASP A 29 21.34 -5.74 -22.54
N GLY A 30 20.47 -6.77 -22.53
CA GLY A 30 20.80 -8.12 -22.06
C GLY A 30 20.83 -8.30 -20.54
N LYS A 31 20.48 -7.27 -19.75
CA LYS A 31 20.36 -7.31 -18.29
C LYS A 31 18.92 -7.42 -17.85
N CYS A 32 18.68 -8.14 -16.75
CA CYS A 32 17.41 -8.22 -16.06
C CYS A 32 17.36 -7.17 -14.94
N ILE A 33 16.48 -6.18 -15.07
CA ILE A 33 16.28 -5.11 -14.09
C ILE A 33 14.97 -5.35 -13.37
N GLY A 34 15.02 -5.54 -12.06
CA GLY A 34 13.83 -5.79 -11.22
C GLY A 34 13.23 -4.50 -10.70
N HIS A 35 11.92 -4.34 -10.91
CA HIS A 35 11.13 -3.21 -10.42
C HIS A 35 10.01 -3.70 -9.49
N ASN A 36 9.51 -2.79 -8.65
CA ASN A 36 8.26 -3.00 -7.92
C ASN A 36 7.35 -1.80 -8.16
N THR A 37 6.22 -2.06 -8.82
CA THR A 37 5.22 -1.04 -9.18
C THR A 37 4.03 -0.99 -8.22
N ASP A 38 3.93 -1.94 -7.26
CA ASP A 38 2.78 -2.00 -6.35
C ASP A 38 2.66 -0.74 -5.50
N GLY A 39 3.76 -0.30 -4.86
CA GLY A 39 3.76 0.88 -4.00
C GLY A 39 3.50 2.17 -4.77
N ALA A 40 4.20 2.37 -5.91
CA ALA A 40 3.98 3.52 -6.76
C ALA A 40 2.56 3.55 -7.34
N GLY A 41 2.01 2.38 -7.73
CA GLY A 41 0.61 2.26 -8.17
C GLY A 41 -0.39 2.63 -7.08
N PHE A 42 -0.12 2.27 -5.82
CA PHE A 42 -0.92 2.70 -4.68
C PHE A 42 -0.89 4.23 -4.51
N VAL A 43 0.30 4.84 -4.57
CA VAL A 43 0.44 6.29 -4.41
C VAL A 43 -0.25 7.05 -5.53
N GLU A 44 -0.13 6.61 -6.79
CA GLU A 44 -0.88 7.19 -7.89
C GLU A 44 -2.40 7.08 -7.67
N ASN A 45 -2.88 5.95 -7.14
CA ASN A 45 -4.28 5.76 -6.83
C ASN A 45 -4.81 6.78 -5.79
N ILE A 46 -4.09 7.01 -4.70
CA ILE A 46 -4.51 8.00 -3.69
C ILE A 46 -4.37 9.44 -4.21
N LYS A 47 -3.38 9.74 -5.05
CA LYS A 47 -3.25 11.05 -5.71
C LYS A 47 -4.43 11.32 -6.65
N ASN A 48 -4.94 10.32 -7.35
CA ASN A 48 -6.09 10.46 -8.25
C ASN A 48 -7.40 10.81 -7.52
N VAL A 49 -7.51 10.49 -6.23
CA VAL A 49 -8.64 10.94 -5.38
C VAL A 49 -8.35 12.26 -4.66
N GLY A 50 -7.26 12.95 -4.99
CA GLY A 50 -6.91 14.27 -4.48
C GLY A 50 -6.06 14.26 -3.20
N PHE A 51 -5.48 13.12 -2.80
CA PHE A 51 -4.64 13.03 -1.61
C PHE A 51 -3.15 13.02 -1.96
N ASP A 52 -2.42 14.06 -1.56
CA ASP A 52 -0.95 14.08 -1.60
C ASP A 52 -0.40 13.56 -0.25
N PRO A 53 0.36 12.46 -0.23
CA PRO A 53 0.85 11.86 1.00
C PRO A 53 2.00 12.65 1.66
N LYS A 54 2.64 13.59 0.97
CA LYS A 54 3.81 14.31 1.47
C LYS A 54 3.50 15.08 2.76
N GLY A 55 4.28 14.82 3.81
CA GLY A 55 4.14 15.48 5.12
C GLY A 55 2.87 15.07 5.88
N LYS A 56 2.20 13.98 5.47
CA LYS A 56 1.00 13.43 6.07
C LYS A 56 1.32 12.28 7.02
N ILE A 57 0.41 11.97 7.92
CA ILE A 57 0.50 10.83 8.84
C ILE A 57 -0.35 9.69 8.28
N ALA A 58 0.19 8.48 8.26
CA ALA A 58 -0.51 7.31 7.73
C ALA A 58 -0.54 6.15 8.73
N THR A 59 -1.71 5.50 8.85
CA THR A 59 -1.85 4.19 9.51
C THR A 59 -2.06 3.12 8.44
N VAL A 60 -1.18 2.11 8.41
CA VAL A 60 -1.22 0.98 7.47
C VAL A 60 -1.47 -0.31 8.24
N ILE A 61 -2.59 -0.96 7.97
CA ILE A 61 -2.96 -2.25 8.59
C ILE A 61 -2.55 -3.38 7.65
N GLY A 62 -1.64 -4.23 8.13
CA GLY A 62 -1.05 -5.34 7.39
C GLY A 62 0.36 -5.04 6.87
N ALA A 63 1.30 -5.92 7.17
CA ALA A 63 2.70 -5.84 6.76
C ALA A 63 3.12 -6.96 5.79
N GLY A 64 2.17 -7.57 5.11
CA GLY A 64 2.39 -8.53 4.03
C GLY A 64 2.97 -7.87 2.77
N GLY A 65 2.91 -8.56 1.63
CA GLY A 65 3.49 -8.06 0.37
C GLY A 65 2.92 -6.71 -0.08
N ALA A 66 1.59 -6.53 -0.03
CA ALA A 66 0.95 -5.25 -0.38
C ALA A 66 1.27 -4.17 0.66
N GLY A 67 1.14 -4.47 1.95
CA GLY A 67 1.44 -3.51 3.02
C GLY A 67 2.89 -3.04 2.98
N SER A 68 3.84 -3.97 2.77
CA SER A 68 5.27 -3.63 2.61
C SER A 68 5.50 -2.67 1.44
N ALA A 69 4.84 -2.89 0.31
CA ALA A 69 4.93 -1.99 -0.84
C ALA A 69 4.34 -0.60 -0.51
N VAL A 70 3.18 -0.57 0.12
CA VAL A 70 2.48 0.66 0.51
C VAL A 70 3.33 1.50 1.46
N PHE A 71 3.70 0.97 2.64
CA PHE A 71 4.42 1.80 3.61
C PHE A 71 5.84 2.16 3.14
N THR A 72 6.50 1.31 2.32
CA THR A 72 7.79 1.68 1.73
C THR A 72 7.64 2.85 0.77
N GLN A 73 6.63 2.82 -0.11
CA GLN A 73 6.43 3.91 -1.05
C GLN A 73 5.98 5.20 -0.35
N LEU A 74 5.11 5.12 0.65
CA LEU A 74 4.72 6.29 1.45
C LEU A 74 5.94 6.95 2.11
N ALA A 75 6.88 6.15 2.64
CA ALA A 75 8.12 6.70 3.20
C ALA A 75 9.00 7.36 2.12
N LEU A 76 9.07 6.81 0.90
CA LEU A 76 9.76 7.43 -0.23
C LEU A 76 9.09 8.75 -0.69
N GLU A 77 7.76 8.87 -0.55
CA GLU A 77 7.00 10.11 -0.80
C GLU A 77 7.14 11.13 0.33
N GLN A 78 7.97 10.85 1.35
CA GLN A 78 8.24 11.76 2.47
C GLN A 78 6.98 12.12 3.26
N VAL A 79 6.17 11.12 3.62
CA VAL A 79 5.17 11.29 4.68
C VAL A 79 5.86 11.67 5.99
N GLU A 80 5.14 12.26 6.94
CA GLU A 80 5.71 12.65 8.22
C GLU A 80 5.94 11.44 9.13
N GLU A 81 4.92 10.54 9.22
CA GLU A 81 4.96 9.39 10.10
C GLU A 81 4.09 8.24 9.55
N ILE A 82 4.51 6.99 9.81
CA ILE A 82 3.77 5.78 9.44
C ILE A 82 3.66 4.86 10.65
N TYR A 83 2.42 4.56 11.04
CA TYR A 83 2.08 3.51 11.99
C TYR A 83 1.74 2.24 11.23
N VAL A 84 2.58 1.21 11.33
CA VAL A 84 2.33 -0.10 10.69
C VAL A 84 1.75 -1.05 11.72
N TYR A 85 0.56 -1.57 11.47
CA TYR A 85 -0.10 -2.53 12.34
C TYR A 85 -0.08 -3.93 11.72
N ASN A 86 0.42 -4.91 12.46
CA ASN A 86 0.39 -6.32 12.04
C ASN A 86 0.10 -7.24 13.22
N ILE A 87 -0.37 -8.46 12.95
CA ILE A 87 -0.45 -9.50 13.98
C ILE A 87 0.97 -9.98 14.33
N LYS A 88 1.18 -10.38 15.59
CA LYS A 88 2.45 -11.00 16.03
C LYS A 88 2.50 -12.46 15.57
N ASP A 89 2.93 -12.64 14.33
CA ASP A 89 3.16 -13.95 13.71
C ASP A 89 4.66 -14.27 13.60
N SER A 90 4.99 -15.37 12.90
CA SER A 90 6.38 -15.79 12.67
C SER A 90 7.20 -14.80 11.82
N PHE A 91 6.58 -13.81 11.19
CA PHE A 91 7.24 -12.79 10.39
C PHE A 91 7.45 -11.46 11.12
N TRP A 92 7.02 -11.37 12.40
CA TRP A 92 7.10 -10.15 13.20
C TRP A 92 8.50 -9.55 13.24
N ASP A 93 9.50 -10.35 13.67
CA ASP A 93 10.90 -9.89 13.81
C ASP A 93 11.50 -9.42 12.47
N SER A 94 11.13 -10.07 11.36
CA SER A 94 11.59 -9.69 10.04
C SER A 94 10.93 -8.38 9.56
N THR A 95 9.68 -8.16 9.96
CA THR A 95 8.93 -6.93 9.69
C THR A 95 9.50 -5.78 10.50
N GLU A 96 9.79 -5.99 11.78
CA GLU A 96 10.41 -4.98 12.66
C GLU A 96 11.75 -4.50 12.10
N LYS A 97 12.62 -5.42 11.67
CA LYS A 97 13.89 -5.08 11.01
C LYS A 97 13.69 -4.26 9.73
N ARG A 98 12.71 -4.63 8.91
CA ARG A 98 12.39 -3.91 7.67
C ARG A 98 11.90 -2.49 7.95
N VAL A 99 11.02 -2.32 8.92
CA VAL A 99 10.50 -1.02 9.36
C VAL A 99 11.65 -0.13 9.88
N ALA A 100 12.55 -0.67 10.71
CA ALA A 100 13.71 0.06 11.20
C ALA A 100 14.67 0.49 10.06
N GLN A 101 14.97 -0.42 9.13
CA GLN A 101 15.81 -0.11 7.96
C GLN A 101 15.18 0.96 7.06
N LEU A 102 13.84 0.91 6.89
CA LEU A 102 13.12 1.90 6.10
C LEU A 102 13.20 3.29 6.74
N ALA A 103 12.98 3.37 8.06
CA ALA A 103 13.09 4.62 8.81
C ALA A 103 14.51 5.21 8.73
N GLU A 104 15.54 4.38 8.88
CA GLU A 104 16.94 4.78 8.75
C GLU A 104 17.26 5.32 7.34
N HIS A 105 16.77 4.61 6.31
CA HIS A 105 17.06 4.97 4.91
C HIS A 105 16.35 6.25 4.46
N THR A 106 15.11 6.47 4.89
CA THR A 106 14.26 7.57 4.40
C THR A 106 14.25 8.79 5.32
N GLY A 107 14.62 8.61 6.59
CA GLY A 107 14.48 9.63 7.65
C GLY A 107 13.04 9.83 8.13
N VAL A 108 12.07 9.08 7.57
CA VAL A 108 10.67 9.10 7.99
C VAL A 108 10.49 8.28 9.26
N LYS A 109 9.65 8.74 10.18
CA LYS A 109 9.29 7.96 11.36
C LYS A 109 8.38 6.80 10.93
N VAL A 110 8.84 5.58 11.11
CA VAL A 110 8.05 4.36 10.84
C VAL A 110 8.11 3.45 12.05
N SER A 111 6.97 3.03 12.56
CA SER A 111 6.86 2.18 13.74
C SER A 111 5.95 0.96 13.49
N LEU A 112 6.28 -0.17 14.13
CA LEU A 112 5.50 -1.41 14.05
C LEU A 112 4.75 -1.64 15.35
N HIS A 113 3.45 -1.90 15.26
CA HIS A 113 2.51 -2.05 16.35
C HIS A 113 1.70 -3.34 16.25
N ASP A 114 1.29 -3.89 17.41
CA ASP A 114 0.44 -5.08 17.45
C ASP A 114 -1.01 -4.72 17.11
N LEU A 115 -1.54 -5.32 16.04
CA LEU A 115 -2.92 -5.13 15.59
C LEU A 115 -3.97 -5.52 16.65
N ASN A 116 -3.59 -6.38 17.60
CA ASN A 116 -4.47 -6.77 18.71
C ASN A 116 -4.61 -5.66 19.77
N ASN A 117 -3.71 -4.67 19.79
CA ASN A 117 -3.86 -3.48 20.64
C ASN A 117 -4.81 -2.47 19.97
N ARG A 118 -6.11 -2.72 20.16
CA ARG A 118 -7.17 -1.93 19.49
C ARG A 118 -7.23 -0.48 19.95
N ASP A 119 -6.89 -0.20 21.21
CA ASP A 119 -6.87 1.16 21.75
C ASP A 119 -5.74 1.98 21.10
N GLU A 120 -4.54 1.42 20.99
CA GLU A 120 -3.41 2.05 20.31
C GLU A 120 -3.70 2.27 18.81
N LEU A 121 -4.34 1.29 18.15
CA LEU A 121 -4.77 1.43 16.76
C LEU A 121 -5.74 2.61 16.59
N LYS A 122 -6.71 2.74 17.48
CA LYS A 122 -7.68 3.84 17.47
C LYS A 122 -7.00 5.20 17.65
N GLU A 123 -6.04 5.29 18.57
CA GLU A 123 -5.24 6.51 18.78
C GLU A 123 -4.43 6.89 17.55
N SER A 124 -3.77 5.90 16.92
CA SER A 124 -2.99 6.13 15.70
C SER A 124 -3.88 6.57 14.52
N ILE A 125 -5.03 5.93 14.33
CA ILE A 125 -5.98 6.34 13.28
C ILE A 125 -6.46 7.77 13.54
N PHE A 126 -6.75 8.14 14.79
CA PHE A 126 -7.26 9.46 15.14
C PHE A 126 -6.32 10.61 14.76
N VAL A 127 -5.00 10.37 14.75
CA VAL A 127 -4.00 11.37 14.34
C VAL A 127 -3.59 11.25 12.88
N SER A 128 -4.09 10.24 12.15
CA SER A 128 -3.72 9.98 10.76
C SER A 128 -4.55 10.77 9.77
N ASP A 129 -3.93 11.18 8.67
CA ASP A 129 -4.61 11.72 7.48
C ASP A 129 -5.02 10.59 6.51
N LEU A 130 -4.34 9.43 6.58
CA LEU A 130 -4.54 8.28 5.69
C LEU A 130 -4.62 6.98 6.49
N LEU A 131 -5.70 6.22 6.28
CA LEU A 131 -5.83 4.84 6.73
C LEU A 131 -5.77 3.89 5.53
N VAL A 132 -4.95 2.85 5.62
CA VAL A 132 -4.83 1.83 4.56
C VAL A 132 -5.09 0.45 5.11
N ASN A 133 -6.06 -0.27 4.55
CA ASN A 133 -6.17 -1.71 4.72
C ASN A 133 -5.30 -2.42 3.66
N ALA A 134 -4.24 -3.05 4.09
CA ALA A 134 -3.36 -3.88 3.26
C ALA A 134 -3.36 -5.35 3.70
N THR A 135 -4.46 -5.79 4.32
CA THR A 135 -4.72 -7.17 4.71
C THR A 135 -5.65 -7.86 3.71
N LYS A 136 -6.01 -9.11 3.99
CA LYS A 136 -7.06 -9.83 3.25
C LYS A 136 -8.46 -9.60 3.80
N VAL A 137 -8.62 -8.85 4.90
CA VAL A 137 -9.93 -8.54 5.48
C VAL A 137 -10.75 -7.75 4.47
N GLY A 138 -11.98 -8.19 4.25
CA GLY A 138 -12.87 -7.64 3.22
C GLY A 138 -12.89 -8.45 1.92
N SER A 139 -12.10 -9.56 1.80
CA SER A 139 -12.06 -10.41 0.60
C SER A 139 -12.21 -11.91 0.91
N GLY A 140 -12.68 -12.68 -0.05
CA GLY A 140 -12.82 -14.14 0.05
C GLY A 140 -13.64 -14.56 1.25
N GLU A 141 -13.10 -15.41 2.12
CA GLU A 141 -13.78 -15.87 3.35
C GLU A 141 -14.00 -14.76 4.39
N LEU A 142 -13.29 -13.64 4.26
CA LEU A 142 -13.39 -12.47 5.13
C LEU A 142 -14.22 -11.34 4.48
N GLU A 143 -14.91 -11.62 3.37
CA GLU A 143 -15.81 -10.67 2.75
C GLU A 143 -16.91 -10.23 3.73
N GLY A 144 -17.27 -8.95 3.70
CA GLY A 144 -18.21 -8.36 4.65
C GLY A 144 -17.64 -8.03 6.03
N GLN A 145 -16.34 -8.33 6.27
CA GLN A 145 -15.63 -7.90 7.46
C GLN A 145 -14.82 -6.62 7.19
N SER A 146 -14.49 -5.90 8.26
CA SER A 146 -13.62 -4.71 8.23
C SER A 146 -12.45 -4.89 9.18
N SER A 147 -11.29 -4.32 8.85
CA SER A 147 -10.10 -4.32 9.69
C SER A 147 -10.21 -3.35 10.88
N ILE A 148 -11.15 -2.42 10.82
CA ILE A 148 -11.46 -1.44 11.88
C ILE A 148 -12.94 -1.42 12.21
N ASP A 149 -13.28 -0.83 13.34
CA ASP A 149 -14.63 -0.50 13.75
C ASP A 149 -15.01 0.91 13.26
N GLU A 150 -16.29 1.14 12.97
CA GLU A 150 -16.78 2.41 12.39
C GLU A 150 -16.45 3.62 13.28
N GLU A 151 -16.45 3.44 14.59
CA GLU A 151 -16.11 4.48 15.58
C GLU A 151 -14.65 4.95 15.54
N MET A 152 -13.77 4.30 14.75
CA MET A 152 -12.39 4.73 14.52
C MET A 152 -12.28 5.72 13.35
N LEU A 153 -13.36 5.94 12.58
CA LEU A 153 -13.37 6.91 11.49
C LEU A 153 -13.52 8.34 12.04
N HIS A 154 -12.92 9.32 11.36
CA HIS A 154 -13.05 10.74 11.65
C HIS A 154 -13.07 11.58 10.36
N GLU A 155 -13.54 12.83 10.44
CA GLU A 155 -13.90 13.70 9.31
C GLU A 155 -12.74 14.02 8.33
N CYS A 156 -11.49 13.99 8.79
CA CYS A 156 -10.33 14.36 7.96
C CYS A 156 -9.60 13.16 7.36
N LEU A 157 -10.09 11.95 7.58
CA LEU A 157 -9.42 10.72 7.18
C LEU A 157 -9.68 10.40 5.70
N VAL A 158 -8.63 10.08 4.96
CA VAL A 158 -8.74 9.38 3.68
C VAL A 158 -8.60 7.89 3.93
N VAL A 159 -9.48 7.08 3.34
CA VAL A 159 -9.47 5.64 3.55
C VAL A 159 -9.15 4.91 2.24
N ALA A 160 -8.09 4.10 2.27
CA ALA A 160 -7.67 3.28 1.15
C ALA A 160 -7.75 1.79 1.48
N ASP A 161 -8.03 0.98 0.47
CA ASP A 161 -8.06 -0.47 0.59
C ASP A 161 -7.29 -1.10 -0.58
N THR A 162 -6.42 -2.07 -0.31
CA THR A 162 -5.72 -2.82 -1.36
C THR A 162 -6.52 -4.00 -1.90
N VAL A 163 -7.63 -4.34 -1.27
CA VAL A 163 -8.57 -5.36 -1.75
C VAL A 163 -9.32 -4.83 -2.97
N TYR A 164 -9.25 -5.57 -4.09
CA TYR A 164 -9.90 -5.22 -5.36
C TYR A 164 -11.10 -6.14 -5.70
N LYS A 165 -11.33 -7.17 -4.90
CA LYS A 165 -12.49 -8.07 -5.03
C LYS A 165 -13.01 -8.45 -3.64
N PRO A 166 -14.24 -8.02 -3.26
CA PRO A 166 -15.21 -7.26 -4.05
C PRO A 166 -14.71 -5.85 -4.43
N LEU A 167 -15.38 -5.21 -5.39
CA LEU A 167 -15.04 -3.84 -5.83
C LEU A 167 -15.23 -2.82 -4.71
N GLU A 168 -16.18 -3.06 -3.82
CA GLU A 168 -16.43 -2.24 -2.65
C GLU A 168 -16.41 -3.13 -1.40
N THR A 169 -15.37 -2.98 -0.59
CA THR A 169 -15.26 -3.68 0.70
C THR A 169 -16.13 -3.02 1.76
N LYS A 170 -16.38 -3.72 2.86
CA LYS A 170 -17.10 -3.14 4.01
C LYS A 170 -16.41 -1.87 4.53
N LEU A 171 -15.07 -1.86 4.58
CA LEU A 171 -14.29 -0.68 4.99
C LEU A 171 -14.56 0.52 4.07
N ILE A 172 -14.47 0.33 2.75
CA ILE A 172 -14.73 1.40 1.78
C ILE A 172 -16.18 1.88 1.87
N LYS A 173 -17.14 0.98 2.03
CA LYS A 173 -18.54 1.35 2.21
C LYS A 173 -18.75 2.18 3.47
N MET A 174 -18.23 1.73 4.63
CA MET A 174 -18.31 2.48 5.88
C MET A 174 -17.74 3.89 5.75
N ALA A 175 -16.56 4.02 5.11
CA ALA A 175 -15.92 5.31 4.88
C ALA A 175 -16.76 6.24 3.98
N LYS A 176 -17.37 5.70 2.91
CA LYS A 176 -18.28 6.46 2.04
C LYS A 176 -19.55 6.91 2.79
N ASP A 177 -20.14 6.00 3.57
CA ASP A 177 -21.34 6.31 4.37
C ASP A 177 -21.04 7.40 5.42
N TYR A 178 -19.81 7.46 5.91
CA TYR A 178 -19.29 8.54 6.78
C TYR A 178 -19.01 9.85 6.04
N GLY A 179 -18.96 9.83 4.70
CA GLY A 179 -18.67 11.00 3.85
C GLY A 179 -17.19 11.22 3.56
N LEU A 180 -16.32 10.20 3.75
CA LEU A 180 -14.88 10.31 3.56
C LEU A 180 -14.47 10.09 2.10
N VAL A 181 -13.30 10.63 1.75
CA VAL A 181 -12.62 10.31 0.49
C VAL A 181 -12.07 8.88 0.56
N THR A 182 -12.30 8.10 -0.50
CA THR A 182 -11.88 6.70 -0.53
C THR A 182 -11.09 6.35 -1.79
N ALA A 183 -10.12 5.45 -1.64
CA ALA A 183 -9.33 4.87 -2.75
C ALA A 183 -9.41 3.33 -2.69
N GLY A 184 -10.19 2.73 -3.57
CA GLY A 184 -10.37 1.26 -3.64
C GLY A 184 -9.21 0.55 -4.34
N GLY A 185 -9.11 -0.78 -4.13
CA GLY A 185 -7.99 -1.60 -4.62
C GLY A 185 -7.90 -1.75 -6.14
N VAL A 186 -9.01 -1.55 -6.87
CA VAL A 186 -8.99 -1.56 -8.35
C VAL A 186 -8.07 -0.47 -8.88
N GLY A 187 -8.13 0.74 -8.31
CA GLY A 187 -7.24 1.83 -8.73
C GLY A 187 -5.77 1.46 -8.55
N MET A 188 -5.37 0.89 -7.42
CA MET A 188 -4.00 0.39 -7.21
C MET A 188 -3.62 -0.69 -8.23
N LEU A 189 -4.53 -1.65 -8.50
CA LEU A 189 -4.32 -2.73 -9.49
C LEU A 189 -4.07 -2.16 -10.89
N LEU A 190 -4.83 -1.16 -11.30
CA LEU A 190 -4.69 -0.53 -12.62
C LEU A 190 -3.43 0.33 -12.70
N GLN A 191 -3.16 1.15 -11.69
CA GLN A 191 -1.99 2.04 -11.69
C GLN A 191 -0.67 1.26 -11.67
N GLN A 192 -0.56 0.16 -10.90
CA GLN A 192 0.64 -0.66 -10.92
C GLN A 192 0.87 -1.34 -12.28
N ALA A 193 -0.21 -1.72 -12.99
CA ALA A 193 -0.12 -2.27 -14.34
C ALA A 193 0.30 -1.21 -15.36
N ALA A 194 -0.26 0.01 -15.26
CA ALA A 194 0.11 1.14 -16.10
C ALA A 194 1.59 1.49 -15.96
N LEU A 195 2.13 1.47 -14.74
CA LEU A 195 3.55 1.70 -14.50
C LEU A 195 4.43 0.57 -15.08
N ALA A 196 3.99 -0.68 -15.00
CA ALA A 196 4.69 -1.80 -15.62
C ALA A 196 4.70 -1.68 -17.15
N GLU A 197 3.57 -1.33 -17.77
CA GLU A 197 3.46 -1.10 -19.20
C GLU A 197 4.37 0.05 -19.67
N LYS A 198 4.43 1.13 -18.89
CA LYS A 198 5.33 2.25 -19.16
C LYS A 198 6.80 1.85 -19.10
N ILE A 199 7.20 0.98 -18.16
CA ILE A 199 8.55 0.44 -18.06
C ILE A 199 8.89 -0.40 -19.31
N TRP A 200 7.97 -1.26 -19.76
CA TRP A 200 8.22 -2.17 -20.88
C TRP A 200 8.17 -1.51 -22.26
N PHE A 201 7.22 -0.60 -22.46
CA PHE A 201 6.88 -0.07 -23.78
C PHE A 201 7.05 1.45 -23.93
N GLY A 202 7.27 2.16 -22.81
CA GLY A 202 7.36 3.63 -22.82
C GLY A 202 6.02 4.33 -23.13
N THR A 203 4.90 3.59 -23.14
CA THR A 203 3.57 4.09 -23.46
C THR A 203 2.71 4.21 -22.20
N ASP A 204 1.72 5.11 -22.25
CA ASP A 204 0.77 5.28 -21.13
C ASP A 204 -0.47 4.41 -21.38
N MET A 205 -0.79 3.55 -20.42
CA MET A 205 -2.01 2.74 -20.41
C MET A 205 -3.24 3.64 -20.22
N PRO A 206 -4.33 3.44 -20.97
CA PRO A 206 -5.55 4.24 -20.83
C PRO A 206 -6.38 3.82 -19.60
N VAL A 207 -5.86 4.06 -18.39
CA VAL A 207 -6.41 3.60 -17.10
C VAL A 207 -7.89 3.96 -16.96
N ALA A 208 -8.27 5.23 -17.19
CA ALA A 208 -9.65 5.67 -17.02
C ALA A 208 -10.63 4.95 -17.99
N TYR A 209 -10.19 4.59 -19.19
CA TYR A 209 -11.00 3.81 -20.13
C TYR A 209 -11.17 2.38 -19.63
N ILE A 210 -10.10 1.76 -19.13
CA ILE A 210 -10.13 0.38 -18.65
C ILE A 210 -11.01 0.30 -17.40
N GLU A 211 -10.83 1.20 -16.44
CA GLU A 211 -11.64 1.25 -15.22
C GLU A 211 -13.14 1.35 -15.52
N LYS A 212 -13.50 2.30 -16.40
CA LYS A 212 -14.91 2.55 -16.77
C LYS A 212 -15.60 1.36 -17.47
N ASN A 213 -14.85 0.57 -18.25
CA ASN A 213 -15.45 -0.44 -19.14
C ASN A 213 -15.32 -1.88 -18.64
N PHE A 214 -14.47 -2.14 -17.63
CA PHE A 214 -14.17 -3.48 -17.14
C PHE A 214 -14.36 -3.66 -15.64
N PHE A 215 -14.55 -2.60 -14.89
CA PHE A 215 -14.81 -2.57 -13.45
C PHE A 215 -16.01 -1.68 -13.11
#